data_2e70576ff174ac3f274166c513e4e0e3
#
_entry.id   2e70576ff174ac3f274166c513e4e0e3
#
_cell.length_a   1.000
_cell.length_b   1.000
_cell.length_c   1.000
_cell.angle_alpha   90.00
_cell.angle_beta   90.00
_cell.angle_gamma   90.00
#
_symmetry.space_group_name_H-M   'P 1'
#
loop_
_entity.id
_entity.type
_entity.pdbx_description
1 polymer ?
#
loop_
_entity_poly.entity_id
_entity_poly.type
_entity_poly.pdbx_seq_one_letter_code
_entity_poly.pdbx_strand_id
1 'polypeptide(L)' 'MVYKYIDIVGTSNTNITDAVNNAFREASKTVKNIKWGEMGRVTFRVEEGEMIEYQAEVRIGFEVQRDTER' A
#
# COMPACT_ATOMS: atom_id res chain seq x y z
N MET A 1 -3.76 22.97 -3.12
CA MET A 1 -3.34 21.76 -2.42
C MET A 1 -2.98 20.70 -3.43
N VAL A 2 -1.89 19.98 -3.19
CA VAL A 2 -1.39 19.01 -4.16
C VAL A 2 -1.20 17.67 -3.48
N TYR A 3 -1.58 16.60 -4.16
CA TYR A 3 -1.42 15.23 -3.69
C TYR A 3 -0.55 14.45 -4.65
N LYS A 4 0.12 13.47 -4.14
CA LYS A 4 0.89 12.52 -4.94
C LYS A 4 0.50 11.11 -4.56
N TYR A 5 0.85 10.18 -5.43
CA TYR A 5 0.65 8.75 -5.18
C TYR A 5 1.96 8.00 -5.14
N ILE A 6 2.00 6.99 -4.32
CA ILE A 6 3.02 5.95 -4.44
C ILE A 6 2.31 4.61 -4.56
N ASP A 7 2.90 3.72 -5.33
CA ASP A 7 2.36 2.37 -5.53
C ASP A 7 3.26 1.37 -4.83
N ILE A 8 2.65 0.53 -4.02
CA ILE A 8 3.38 -0.50 -3.27
C ILE A 8 2.60 -1.80 -3.31
N VAL A 9 3.26 -2.89 -2.94
CA VAL A 9 2.63 -4.20 -2.83
C VAL A 9 2.82 -4.70 -1.43
N GLY A 10 1.73 -4.95 -0.74
CA GLY A 10 1.78 -5.59 0.56
C GLY A 10 1.52 -7.08 0.41
N THR A 11 2.14 -7.87 1.28
CA THR A 11 1.96 -9.31 1.24
C THR A 11 1.62 -9.83 2.63
N SER A 12 0.99 -11.00 2.64
CA SER A 12 0.65 -11.68 3.88
C SER A 12 0.37 -13.15 3.57
N ASN A 13 0.78 -14.05 4.46
CA ASN A 13 0.36 -15.44 4.32
C ASN A 13 -0.95 -15.72 5.04
N THR A 14 -1.58 -14.72 5.61
CA THR A 14 -2.79 -14.89 6.40
C THR A 14 -4.06 -14.51 5.65
N ASN A 15 -4.11 -13.27 5.17
CA ASN A 15 -5.28 -12.77 4.45
C ASN A 15 -4.98 -11.44 3.74
N ILE A 16 -5.94 -11.02 2.92
CA ILE A 16 -5.79 -9.80 2.12
C ILE A 16 -5.74 -8.55 2.98
N THR A 17 -6.58 -8.49 4.01
CA THR A 17 -6.61 -7.32 4.90
C THR A 17 -5.25 -7.09 5.54
N ASP A 18 -4.62 -8.18 5.96
CA ASP A 18 -3.30 -8.10 6.56
C ASP A 18 -2.25 -7.62 5.53
N ALA A 19 -2.40 -8.06 4.28
CA ALA A 19 -1.51 -7.60 3.21
C ALA A 19 -1.63 -6.09 3.01
N VAL A 20 -2.86 -5.57 3.01
CA VAL A 20 -3.09 -4.13 2.87
C VAL A 20 -2.50 -3.36 4.06
N ASN A 21 -2.73 -3.87 5.26
CA ASN A 21 -2.19 -3.24 6.46
C ASN A 21 -0.67 -3.22 6.46
N ASN A 22 -0.05 -4.29 5.99
CA ASN A 22 1.41 -4.33 5.90
C ASN A 22 1.93 -3.29 4.92
N ALA A 23 1.25 -3.11 3.79
CA ALA A 23 1.63 -2.09 2.82
C ALA A 23 1.52 -0.69 3.45
N PHE A 24 0.39 -0.41 4.10
CA PHE A 24 0.19 0.89 4.73
C PHE A 24 1.23 1.15 5.82
N ARG A 25 1.48 0.16 6.63
CA ARG A 25 2.43 0.30 7.74
C ARG A 25 3.83 0.63 7.22
N GLU A 26 4.23 -0.04 6.15
CA GLU A 26 5.54 0.22 5.55
C GLU A 26 5.61 1.62 4.96
N ALA A 27 4.56 2.04 4.24
CA ALA A 27 4.52 3.38 3.66
C ALA A 27 4.58 4.45 4.74
N SER A 28 3.93 4.20 5.88
CA SER A 28 3.86 5.17 6.98
C SER A 28 5.21 5.45 7.60
N LYS A 29 6.19 4.59 7.40
CA LYS A 29 7.53 4.80 7.98
C LYS A 29 8.27 5.95 7.31
N THR A 30 7.99 6.21 6.04
CA THR A 30 8.74 7.20 5.29
C THR A 30 7.87 8.28 4.64
N VAL A 31 6.57 8.04 4.49
CA VAL A 31 5.67 8.99 3.83
C VAL A 31 4.81 9.67 4.89
N LYS A 32 4.85 11.00 4.88
CA LYS A 32 4.04 11.80 5.79
C LYS A 32 2.78 12.28 5.09
N ASN A 33 1.77 12.60 5.89
CA ASN A 33 0.53 13.21 5.42
C ASN A 33 -0.25 12.30 4.46
N ILE A 34 -0.27 11.02 4.77
CA ILE A 34 -1.08 10.06 4.02
C ILE A 34 -2.55 10.39 4.27
N LYS A 35 -3.33 10.48 3.20
CA LYS A 35 -4.74 10.87 3.29
C LYS A 35 -5.68 9.74 2.92
N TRP A 36 -5.30 8.89 1.98
CA TRP A 36 -6.16 7.75 1.60
C TRP A 36 -5.32 6.69 0.91
N GLY A 37 -5.95 5.55 0.73
CA GLY A 37 -5.36 4.46 -0.04
C GLY A 37 -6.39 3.91 -0.99
N GLU A 38 -5.90 3.33 -2.06
CA GLU A 38 -6.74 2.77 -3.10
C GLU A 38 -6.20 1.37 -3.39
N MET A 39 -7.08 0.39 -3.45
CA MET A 39 -6.66 -0.97 -3.70
C MET A 39 -6.68 -1.28 -5.19
N GLY A 40 -5.59 -1.80 -5.68
CA GLY A 40 -5.49 -2.24 -7.05
C GLY A 40 -5.76 -3.73 -7.13
N ARG A 41 -4.91 -4.46 -7.84
CA ARG A 41 -5.11 -5.90 -8.00
C ARG A 41 -4.76 -6.64 -6.72
N VAL A 42 -5.54 -7.70 -6.51
CA VAL A 42 -5.28 -8.62 -5.42
C VAL A 42 -4.95 -9.96 -6.06
N THR A 43 -3.78 -10.49 -5.72
CA THR A 43 -3.31 -11.74 -6.30
C THR A 43 -2.85 -12.66 -5.18
N PHE A 44 -2.52 -13.88 -5.54
CA PHE A 44 -1.93 -14.81 -4.60
C PHE A 44 -0.90 -15.65 -5.32
N ARG A 45 0.06 -16.15 -4.56
CA ARG A 45 1.14 -16.96 -5.10
C ARG A 45 0.93 -18.42 -4.66
N VAL A 46 1.21 -19.32 -5.57
CA VAL A 46 1.01 -20.76 -5.33
C VAL A 46 2.34 -21.47 -5.54
N GLU A 47 2.68 -22.36 -4.62
CA GLU A 47 3.83 -23.25 -4.77
C GLU A 47 3.38 -24.66 -4.42
N GLU A 48 3.72 -25.60 -5.29
CA GLU A 48 3.44 -27.03 -5.09
C GLU A 48 1.97 -27.27 -4.76
N GLY A 49 1.08 -26.55 -5.46
CA GLY A 49 -0.35 -26.74 -5.29
C GLY A 49 -0.96 -26.05 -4.09
N GLU A 50 -0.17 -25.30 -3.33
CA GLU A 50 -0.66 -24.63 -2.15
C GLU A 50 -0.53 -23.12 -2.28
N MET A 51 -1.55 -22.41 -1.80
CA MET A 51 -1.53 -20.96 -1.76
C MET A 51 -0.65 -20.55 -0.60
N ILE A 52 0.43 -19.83 -0.88
CA ILE A 52 1.42 -19.49 0.14
C ILE A 52 1.44 -18.02 0.51
N GLU A 53 0.87 -17.16 -0.32
CA GLU A 53 0.99 -15.74 -0.06
C GLU A 53 -0.10 -14.97 -0.77
N TYR A 54 -0.72 -14.02 -0.07
CA TYR A 54 -1.61 -13.03 -0.66
C TYR A 54 -0.81 -11.78 -0.98
N GLN A 55 -1.15 -11.12 -2.08
CA GLN A 55 -0.48 -9.91 -2.51
C GLN A 55 -1.53 -8.86 -2.84
N ALA A 56 -1.38 -7.66 -2.30
CA ALA A 56 -2.32 -6.58 -2.56
C ALA A 56 -1.56 -5.38 -3.10
N GLU A 57 -1.94 -4.91 -4.30
CA GLU A 57 -1.42 -3.66 -4.83
C GLU A 57 -2.17 -2.52 -4.15
N VAL A 58 -1.42 -1.60 -3.57
CA VAL A 58 -2.00 -0.49 -2.83
C VAL A 58 -1.39 0.80 -3.34
N ARG A 59 -2.25 1.75 -3.67
CA ARG A 59 -1.82 3.08 -4.08
C ARG A 59 -2.11 4.02 -2.93
N ILE A 60 -1.08 4.67 -2.43
CA ILE A 60 -1.19 5.56 -1.29
C ILE A 60 -1.20 7.00 -1.77
N GLY A 61 -2.24 7.74 -1.39
CA GLY A 61 -2.34 9.16 -1.70
C GLY A 61 -1.89 9.98 -0.50
N PHE A 62 -1.03 10.93 -0.73
CA PHE A 62 -0.54 11.78 0.35
C PHE A 62 -0.42 13.22 -0.10
N GLU A 63 -0.53 14.10 0.87
CA GLU A 63 -0.48 15.54 0.60
C GLU A 63 0.96 16.03 0.54
N VAL A 64 1.27 16.80 -0.47
CA VAL A 64 2.60 17.39 -0.63
C VAL A 64 2.64 18.67 0.18
N GLN A 65 3.60 18.74 1.11
CA GLN A 65 3.80 19.92 1.93
C GLN A 65 4.89 20.74 1.31
N ARG A 66 4.63 22.05 1.15
CA ARG A 66 5.60 22.97 0.59
C ARG A 66 5.68 24.20 1.45
N ASP A 67 6.88 24.53 1.87
CA ASP A 67 7.09 25.70 2.71
C ASP A 67 6.75 27.00 1.99
N THR A 68 6.90 27.02 0.68
CA THR A 68 6.71 28.23 -0.11
C THR A 68 5.36 28.31 -0.79
N GLU A 69 4.47 27.41 -0.50
CA GLU A 69 3.16 27.38 -1.12
C GLU A 69 2.30 28.55 -0.65
N ARG A 70 1.62 29.18 -1.61
CA ARG A 70 0.77 30.32 -1.32
C ARG A 70 -0.66 30.03 -1.70
#